data_219fc9cdbe69953c22e717ea7d6864a7
#
_entry.id   219fc9cdbe69953c22e717ea7d6864a7
#
_cell.length_a   1.000
_cell.length_b   1.000
_cell.length_c   1.000
_cell.angle_alpha   90.00
_cell.angle_beta   90.00
_cell.angle_gamma   90.00
#
_symmetry.space_group_name_H-M   'P 1'
#
loop_
_entity.id
_entity.type
_entity.pdbx_description
1 polymer ?
#
loop_
_entity_poly.entity_id
_entity_poly.type
_entity_poly.pdbx_seq_one_letter_code
_entity_poly.pdbx_strand_id
1 'polypeptide(L)'
;RFNWNTPLELSPHDPQTLYIGANRVLKWTYETDEMQPISDDLTYADPEKIEVAYGTTGGITLDVTGAENFATIVSLAESKFHENEIYVGTDDGRVWRTPEGTEWIELTDQFVGVPEGTYVSRVEPSSHDPDRFYVTFDNHRRDDYTPYVYVTHDRGETFGNIASNLPTG
;
A
#
# COMPACT_ATOMS: atom_id res chain seq x y z
N ARG A 1 -0.71 6.76 12.67
CA ARG A 1 0.43 7.36 11.95
C ARG A 1 -0.02 7.70 10.54
N PHE A 2 0.44 8.82 10.01
CA PHE A 2 0.20 9.26 8.63
C PHE A 2 1.53 9.55 7.95
N ASN A 3 1.64 9.18 6.69
CA ASN A 3 2.80 9.52 5.88
C ASN A 3 2.65 10.95 5.32
N TRP A 4 3.76 11.53 4.86
CA TRP A 4 3.72 12.74 4.05
C TRP A 4 2.88 12.55 2.78
N ASN A 5 3.02 11.39 2.14
CA ASN A 5 2.27 10.96 0.98
C ASN A 5 1.03 10.14 1.35
N THR A 6 0.30 10.53 2.39
CA THR A 6 -0.93 9.85 2.79
C THR A 6 -1.89 9.72 1.61
N PRO A 7 -2.26 8.50 1.19
CA PRO A 7 -3.20 8.32 0.11
C PRO A 7 -4.62 8.69 0.56
N LEU A 8 -5.33 9.39 -0.33
CA LEU A 8 -6.72 9.80 -0.22
C LEU A 8 -7.44 9.31 -1.46
N GLU A 9 -8.46 8.48 -1.31
CA GLU A 9 -9.20 7.87 -2.41
C GLU A 9 -10.70 8.07 -2.22
N LEU A 10 -11.33 8.75 -3.17
CA LEU A 10 -12.80 8.81 -3.24
C LEU A 10 -13.32 7.50 -3.81
N SER A 11 -14.32 6.92 -3.16
CA SER A 11 -14.96 5.71 -3.66
C SER A 11 -15.54 5.94 -5.06
N PRO A 12 -15.22 5.07 -6.05
CA PRO A 12 -15.85 5.13 -7.36
C PRO A 12 -17.33 4.69 -7.33
N HIS A 13 -17.79 4.09 -6.23
CA HIS A 13 -19.15 3.58 -6.06
C HIS A 13 -20.05 4.57 -5.30
N ASP A 14 -19.46 5.32 -4.35
CA ASP A 14 -20.17 6.30 -3.55
C ASP A 14 -19.36 7.59 -3.41
N PRO A 15 -19.74 8.70 -4.08
CA PRO A 15 -19.01 9.96 -4.03
C PRO A 15 -19.04 10.65 -2.65
N GLN A 16 -19.78 10.11 -1.69
CA GLN A 16 -19.84 10.57 -0.31
C GLN A 16 -18.92 9.78 0.63
N THR A 17 -18.17 8.81 0.11
CA THR A 17 -17.21 7.99 0.84
C THR A 17 -15.78 8.30 0.45
N LEU A 18 -14.92 8.52 1.45
CA LEU A 18 -13.49 8.75 1.30
C LEU A 18 -12.70 7.72 2.12
N TYR A 19 -11.73 7.10 1.50
CA TYR A 19 -10.74 6.26 2.18
C TYR A 19 -9.43 7.00 2.38
N ILE A 20 -8.79 6.79 3.54
CA ILE A 20 -7.55 7.46 3.94
C ILE A 20 -6.58 6.41 4.46
N GLY A 21 -5.35 6.40 3.93
CA GLY A 21 -4.29 5.49 4.38
C GLY A 21 -3.48 6.10 5.52
N ALA A 22 -3.58 5.53 6.71
CA ALA A 22 -2.69 5.79 7.85
C ALA A 22 -1.80 4.55 8.06
N ASN A 23 -1.53 4.10 9.29
CA ASN A 23 -1.11 2.71 9.54
C ASN A 23 -2.31 1.74 9.50
N ARG A 24 -3.51 2.28 9.41
CA ARG A 24 -4.81 1.61 9.23
C ARG A 24 -5.52 2.27 8.06
N VAL A 25 -6.44 1.59 7.44
CA VAL A 25 -7.40 2.20 6.53
C VAL A 25 -8.51 2.84 7.33
N LEU A 26 -8.75 4.11 7.06
CA LEU A 26 -9.84 4.88 7.63
C LEU A 26 -10.88 5.13 6.54
N LYS A 27 -12.15 4.98 6.88
CA LYS A 27 -13.30 5.33 6.03
C LYS A 27 -14.03 6.52 6.64
N TRP A 28 -14.21 7.56 5.86
CA TRP A 28 -15.05 8.71 6.19
C TRP A 28 -16.27 8.73 5.30
N THR A 29 -17.43 9.06 5.86
CA THR A 29 -18.67 9.21 5.09
C THR A 29 -19.29 10.57 5.36
N TYR A 30 -19.76 11.22 4.31
CA TYR A 30 -20.39 12.54 4.41
C TYR A 30 -21.66 12.53 5.28
N GLU A 31 -22.43 11.45 5.23
CA GLU A 31 -23.70 11.34 5.95
C GLU A 31 -23.52 11.43 7.46
N THR A 32 -22.50 10.78 8.00
CA THR A 32 -22.23 10.74 9.45
C THR A 32 -21.22 11.77 9.91
N ASP A 33 -20.42 12.33 8.98
CA ASP A 33 -19.24 13.15 9.26
C ASP A 33 -18.25 12.46 10.24
N GLU A 34 -18.22 11.14 10.22
CA GLU A 34 -17.37 10.32 11.08
C GLU A 34 -16.26 9.63 10.27
N MET A 35 -15.10 9.58 10.87
CA MET A 35 -13.95 8.81 10.36
C MET A 35 -13.74 7.59 11.24
N GLN A 36 -13.88 6.39 10.65
CA GLN A 36 -13.76 5.13 11.36
C GLN A 36 -12.66 4.24 10.77
N PRO A 37 -11.85 3.55 11.60
CA PRO A 37 -10.93 2.55 11.12
C PRO A 37 -11.70 1.31 10.63
N ILE A 38 -11.39 0.85 9.42
CA ILE A 38 -11.93 -0.37 8.82
C ILE A 38 -10.89 -1.49 8.71
N SER A 39 -9.70 -1.28 9.26
CA SER A 39 -8.65 -2.29 9.39
C SER A 39 -7.96 -2.22 10.74
N ASP A 40 -7.24 -3.28 11.10
CA ASP A 40 -6.16 -3.22 12.09
C ASP A 40 -4.92 -2.51 11.51
N ASP A 41 -3.81 -2.48 12.25
CA ASP A 41 -2.53 -2.00 11.74
C ASP A 41 -2.04 -2.94 10.63
N LEU A 42 -1.93 -2.44 9.40
CA LEU A 42 -1.56 -3.22 8.22
C LEU A 42 -0.05 -3.19 7.94
N THR A 43 0.74 -2.58 8.81
CA THR A 43 2.19 -2.45 8.71
C THR A 43 2.90 -3.50 9.55
N TYR A 44 4.21 -3.67 9.37
CA TYR A 44 5.01 -4.48 10.32
C TYR A 44 5.11 -3.82 11.69
N ALA A 45 4.92 -2.50 11.74
CA ALA A 45 4.98 -1.70 12.97
C ALA A 45 6.25 -1.94 13.80
N ASP A 46 7.39 -2.13 13.14
CA ASP A 46 8.70 -2.35 13.79
C ASP A 46 9.02 -1.18 14.74
N PRO A 47 9.04 -1.42 16.07
CA PRO A 47 9.19 -0.34 17.03
C PRO A 47 10.57 0.33 16.97
N GLU A 48 11.63 -0.39 16.59
CA GLU A 48 12.97 0.17 16.48
C GLU A 48 13.05 1.15 15.31
N LYS A 49 12.48 0.80 14.17
CA LYS A 49 12.44 1.68 13.00
C LYS A 49 11.52 2.88 13.21
N ILE A 50 10.40 2.68 13.88
CA ILE A 50 9.48 3.78 14.22
C ILE A 50 10.17 4.75 15.20
N GLU A 51 10.87 4.25 16.22
CA GLU A 51 11.59 5.10 17.18
C GLU A 51 12.68 5.91 16.48
N VAL A 52 13.43 5.32 15.58
CA VAL A 52 14.45 6.02 14.80
C VAL A 52 13.82 7.10 13.91
N ALA A 53 12.69 6.82 13.29
CA ALA A 53 11.96 7.79 12.47
C ALA A 53 11.45 9.01 13.24
N TYR A 54 11.01 8.82 14.50
CA TYR A 54 10.52 9.90 15.36
C TYR A 54 11.60 10.52 16.27
N GLY A 55 12.69 9.80 16.52
CA GLY A 55 13.59 10.08 17.62
C GLY A 55 14.90 10.77 17.22
N THR A 56 16.02 10.09 17.47
CA THR A 56 17.36 10.66 17.52
C THR A 56 17.93 11.17 16.19
N THR A 57 17.41 10.73 15.06
CA THR A 57 17.90 11.09 13.72
C THR A 57 17.09 12.22 13.08
N GLY A 58 16.07 12.74 13.76
CA GLY A 58 15.15 13.72 13.18
C GLY A 58 14.32 13.15 12.03
N GLY A 59 14.11 11.83 12.01
CA GLY A 59 13.33 11.13 11.00
C GLY A 59 14.09 10.81 9.71
N ILE A 60 15.41 11.04 9.66
CA ILE A 60 16.22 10.72 8.46
C ILE A 60 16.89 9.36 8.65
N THR A 61 16.41 8.36 7.91
CA THR A 61 16.95 7.00 7.89
C THR A 61 16.89 6.44 6.48
N LEU A 62 17.37 5.18 6.28
CA LEU A 62 17.19 4.48 5.01
C LEU A 62 15.71 4.14 4.73
N ASP A 63 14.89 4.05 5.77
CA ASP A 63 13.47 3.69 5.67
C ASP A 63 12.56 4.91 5.46
N VAL A 64 12.96 6.08 5.96
CA VAL A 64 12.19 7.33 5.85
C VAL A 64 13.06 8.50 5.41
N THR A 65 12.43 9.53 4.85
CA THR A 65 13.09 10.77 4.43
C THR A 65 12.43 11.99 5.08
N GLY A 66 13.22 12.81 5.78
CA GLY A 66 12.73 14.04 6.39
C GLY A 66 11.74 13.82 7.54
N ALA A 67 10.56 14.45 7.46
CA ALA A 67 9.52 14.41 8.49
C ALA A 67 8.48 13.29 8.27
N GLU A 68 8.79 12.30 7.45
CA GLU A 68 7.87 11.20 7.15
C GLU A 68 7.78 10.23 8.33
N ASN A 69 6.57 9.78 8.59
CA ASN A 69 6.36 8.71 9.55
C ASN A 69 6.53 7.35 8.85
N PHE A 70 7.31 6.48 9.47
CA PHE A 70 7.50 5.10 9.01
C PHE A 70 6.37 4.17 9.48
N ALA A 71 6.23 3.04 8.82
CA ALA A 71 5.17 2.04 9.01
C ALA A 71 3.78 2.65 8.76
N THR A 72 3.53 3.01 7.52
CA THR A 72 2.32 3.68 7.05
C THR A 72 1.90 3.16 5.68
N ILE A 73 0.62 3.35 5.37
CA ILE A 73 0.07 3.09 4.03
C ILE A 73 0.47 4.25 3.12
N VAL A 74 1.04 3.92 1.96
CA VAL A 74 1.52 4.88 0.95
C VAL A 74 0.83 4.69 -0.40
N SER A 75 0.13 3.58 -0.58
CA SER A 75 -0.73 3.32 -1.73
C SER A 75 -2.04 2.71 -1.28
N LEU A 76 -3.16 3.24 -1.76
CA LEU A 76 -4.50 2.77 -1.48
C LEU A 76 -5.35 2.97 -2.73
N ALA A 77 -6.16 1.99 -3.09
CA ALA A 77 -7.12 2.10 -4.17
C ALA A 77 -8.32 1.18 -3.93
N GLU A 78 -9.52 1.61 -4.34
CA GLU A 78 -10.72 0.76 -4.39
C GLU A 78 -10.95 0.25 -5.81
N SER A 79 -11.41 -1.00 -5.94
CA SER A 79 -11.84 -1.59 -7.21
C SER A 79 -12.95 -0.75 -7.85
N LYS A 80 -12.89 -0.55 -9.17
CA LYS A 80 -14.00 0.08 -9.92
C LYS A 80 -15.16 -0.86 -10.21
N PHE A 81 -14.97 -2.16 -9.97
CA PHE A 81 -15.96 -3.20 -10.26
C PHE A 81 -16.66 -3.72 -9.01
N HIS A 82 -15.96 -3.71 -7.88
CA HIS A 82 -16.45 -4.27 -6.61
C HIS A 82 -16.35 -3.23 -5.51
N GLU A 83 -17.50 -2.84 -5.00
CA GLU A 83 -17.60 -1.90 -3.87
C GLU A 83 -16.96 -2.49 -2.62
N ASN A 84 -16.20 -1.66 -1.88
CA ASN A 84 -15.43 -2.03 -0.70
C ASN A 84 -14.29 -3.06 -0.94
N GLU A 85 -13.99 -3.41 -2.18
CA GLU A 85 -12.77 -4.15 -2.49
C GLU A 85 -11.59 -3.18 -2.55
N ILE A 86 -10.75 -3.20 -1.52
CA ILE A 86 -9.67 -2.22 -1.31
C ILE A 86 -8.31 -2.91 -1.35
N TYR A 87 -7.34 -2.24 -1.96
CA TYR A 87 -5.95 -2.67 -2.09
C TYR A 87 -5.05 -1.66 -1.40
N VAL A 88 -4.04 -2.16 -0.68
CA VAL A 88 -3.14 -1.36 0.14
C VAL A 88 -1.71 -1.79 -0.04
N GLY A 89 -0.81 -0.81 -0.14
CA GLY A 89 0.64 -0.98 -0.07
C GLY A 89 1.24 -0.07 1.00
N THR A 90 2.23 -0.59 1.74
CA THR A 90 2.88 0.12 2.84
C THR A 90 4.32 0.51 2.51
N ASP A 91 4.86 1.49 3.23
CA ASP A 91 6.26 1.92 3.12
C ASP A 91 7.25 0.90 3.69
N ASP A 92 6.79 0.02 4.55
CA ASP A 92 7.57 -1.10 5.12
C ASP A 92 7.40 -2.43 4.37
N GLY A 93 6.71 -2.42 3.20
CA GLY A 93 6.75 -3.50 2.22
C GLY A 93 5.61 -4.48 2.27
N ARG A 94 4.53 -4.21 2.99
CA ARG A 94 3.36 -5.09 3.03
C ARG A 94 2.32 -4.73 1.96
N VAL A 95 1.75 -5.75 1.36
CA VAL A 95 0.64 -5.64 0.39
C VAL A 95 -0.57 -6.36 0.93
N TRP A 96 -1.71 -5.68 0.91
CA TRP A 96 -2.96 -6.21 1.42
C TRP A 96 -4.12 -5.99 0.45
N ARG A 97 -5.10 -6.85 0.56
CA ARG A 97 -6.39 -6.73 -0.12
C ARG A 97 -7.52 -7.07 0.84
N THR A 98 -8.64 -6.38 0.74
CA THR A 98 -9.91 -6.81 1.33
C THR A 98 -10.96 -6.93 0.22
N PRO A 99 -11.66 -8.06 0.10
CA PRO A 99 -12.69 -8.22 -0.93
C PRO A 99 -13.99 -7.47 -0.62
N GLU A 100 -14.27 -7.18 0.67
CA GLU A 100 -15.55 -6.61 1.13
C GLU A 100 -15.38 -5.57 2.25
N GLY A 101 -14.17 -5.06 2.47
CA GLY A 101 -13.90 -4.06 3.50
C GLY A 101 -13.86 -4.56 4.94
N THR A 102 -13.95 -5.86 5.18
CA THR A 102 -14.01 -6.46 6.54
C THR A 102 -12.88 -7.43 6.84
N GLU A 103 -12.57 -8.33 5.94
CA GLU A 103 -11.45 -9.27 6.07
C GLU A 103 -10.28 -8.80 5.23
N TRP A 104 -9.09 -8.75 5.83
CA TRP A 104 -7.86 -8.33 5.18
C TRP A 104 -6.97 -9.53 4.89
N ILE A 105 -6.64 -9.72 3.62
CA ILE A 105 -5.81 -10.81 3.11
C ILE A 105 -4.43 -10.23 2.80
N GLU A 106 -3.40 -10.76 3.44
CA GLU A 106 -2.02 -10.38 3.15
C GLU A 106 -1.50 -11.11 1.91
N LEU A 107 -0.85 -10.37 1.02
CA LEU A 107 -0.32 -10.85 -0.24
C LEU A 107 1.22 -10.75 -0.32
N THR A 108 1.86 -10.23 0.70
CA THR A 108 3.29 -9.85 0.73
C THR A 108 4.22 -10.98 0.26
N ASP A 109 3.99 -12.20 0.71
CA ASP A 109 4.86 -13.36 0.41
C ASP A 109 4.75 -13.88 -1.03
N GLN A 110 3.83 -13.34 -1.83
CA GLN A 110 3.60 -13.78 -3.21
C GLN A 110 4.54 -13.11 -4.22
N PHE A 111 5.24 -12.05 -3.84
CA PHE A 111 6.11 -11.26 -4.72
C PHE A 111 7.53 -11.82 -4.75
N VAL A 112 7.72 -12.93 -5.47
CA VAL A 112 9.01 -13.62 -5.56
C VAL A 112 10.09 -12.71 -6.14
N GLY A 113 11.19 -12.57 -5.41
CA GLY A 113 12.35 -11.77 -5.83
C GLY A 113 12.36 -10.33 -5.31
N VAL A 114 11.29 -9.87 -4.67
CA VAL A 114 11.26 -8.58 -3.96
C VAL A 114 11.92 -8.76 -2.58
N PRO A 115 12.95 -7.96 -2.24
CA PRO A 115 13.54 -8.02 -0.90
C PRO A 115 12.55 -7.59 0.19
N GLU A 116 12.65 -8.22 1.36
CA GLU A 116 11.80 -7.89 2.50
C GLU A 116 11.88 -6.40 2.87
N GLY A 117 10.73 -5.82 3.21
CA GLY A 117 10.62 -4.42 3.60
C GLY A 117 10.84 -3.42 2.44
N THR A 118 10.70 -3.86 1.19
CA THR A 118 10.78 -2.97 0.03
C THR A 118 9.52 -2.11 -0.08
N TYR A 119 9.70 -0.80 -0.19
CA TYR A 119 8.63 0.19 -0.31
C TYR A 119 7.64 -0.19 -1.43
N VAL A 120 6.35 -0.26 -1.14
CA VAL A 120 5.30 -0.50 -2.13
C VAL A 120 4.93 0.82 -2.79
N SER A 121 5.45 1.08 -3.97
CA SER A 121 5.25 2.36 -4.64
C SER A 121 3.85 2.55 -5.22
N ARG A 122 3.19 1.46 -5.63
CA ARG A 122 1.81 1.52 -6.13
C ARG A 122 1.10 0.18 -6.04
N VAL A 123 -0.17 0.21 -5.68
CA VAL A 123 -1.15 -0.86 -5.94
C VAL A 123 -2.26 -0.27 -6.79
N GLU A 124 -2.52 -0.85 -7.97
CA GLU A 124 -3.46 -0.28 -8.94
C GLU A 124 -4.41 -1.35 -9.48
N PRO A 125 -5.68 -1.36 -9.07
CA PRO A 125 -6.69 -2.22 -9.68
C PRO A 125 -6.97 -1.79 -11.13
N SER A 126 -7.14 -2.77 -12.01
CA SER A 126 -7.45 -2.51 -13.42
C SER A 126 -8.80 -1.83 -13.57
N SER A 127 -8.87 -0.87 -14.51
CA SER A 127 -10.15 -0.25 -14.91
C SER A 127 -10.92 -1.05 -15.97
N HIS A 128 -10.35 -2.19 -16.42
CA HIS A 128 -10.86 -2.94 -17.58
C HIS A 128 -11.13 -4.41 -17.28
N ASP A 129 -10.62 -4.92 -16.17
CA ASP A 129 -10.69 -6.35 -15.83
C ASP A 129 -10.81 -6.47 -14.29
N PRO A 130 -11.93 -7.00 -13.77
CA PRO A 130 -12.20 -7.07 -12.32
C PRO A 130 -11.25 -7.99 -11.57
N ASP A 131 -10.61 -8.95 -12.26
CA ASP A 131 -9.73 -9.93 -11.64
C ASP A 131 -8.26 -9.50 -11.67
N ARG A 132 -7.96 -8.32 -12.26
CA ARG A 132 -6.61 -7.85 -12.49
C ARG A 132 -6.26 -6.65 -11.62
N PHE A 133 -5.07 -6.70 -11.03
CA PHE A 133 -4.41 -5.52 -10.49
C PHE A 133 -2.89 -5.62 -10.60
N TYR A 134 -2.23 -4.49 -10.41
CA TYR A 134 -0.79 -4.35 -10.55
C TYR A 134 -0.18 -3.90 -9.24
N VAL A 135 1.04 -4.36 -8.96
CA VAL A 135 1.82 -3.93 -7.80
C VAL A 135 3.24 -3.57 -8.24
N THR A 136 3.73 -2.44 -7.78
CA THR A 136 5.11 -2.01 -8.03
C THR A 136 5.81 -1.71 -6.71
N PHE A 137 7.13 -1.96 -6.70
CA PHE A 137 7.97 -1.70 -5.55
C PHE A 137 9.17 -0.84 -5.95
N ASP A 138 9.71 -0.11 -4.98
CA ASP A 138 10.86 0.77 -5.13
C ASP A 138 11.85 0.55 -4.01
N ASN A 139 13.07 0.14 -4.35
CA ASN A 139 14.12 -0.16 -3.40
C ASN A 139 15.38 0.73 -3.58
N HIS A 140 15.25 1.84 -4.31
CA HIS A 140 16.38 2.75 -4.60
C HIS A 140 17.08 3.28 -3.34
N ARG A 141 16.36 3.40 -2.21
CA ARG A 141 16.92 3.82 -0.92
C ARG A 141 17.94 2.83 -0.35
N ARG A 142 17.96 1.58 -0.87
CA ARG A 142 18.93 0.54 -0.53
C ARG A 142 19.90 0.24 -1.69
N ASP A 143 20.06 1.21 -2.60
CA ASP A 143 20.93 1.10 -3.78
C ASP A 143 20.55 -0.08 -4.72
N ASP A 144 19.27 -0.42 -4.74
CA ASP A 144 18.69 -1.44 -5.60
C ASP A 144 17.70 -0.80 -6.58
N TYR A 145 18.10 -0.73 -7.84
CA TYR A 145 17.32 -0.11 -8.93
C TYR A 145 16.62 -1.14 -9.81
N THR A 146 16.50 -2.38 -9.32
CA THR A 146 15.78 -3.44 -10.02
C THR A 146 14.31 -3.05 -10.19
N PRO A 147 13.73 -3.13 -11.39
CA PRO A 147 12.32 -2.85 -11.59
C PRO A 147 11.47 -4.01 -11.07
N TYR A 148 10.70 -3.76 -10.05
CA TYR A 148 9.75 -4.70 -9.47
C TYR A 148 8.33 -4.33 -9.90
N VAL A 149 7.81 -5.02 -10.91
CA VAL A 149 6.48 -4.78 -11.49
C VAL A 149 5.76 -6.11 -11.63
N TYR A 150 4.63 -6.24 -10.95
CA TYR A 150 3.86 -7.47 -10.89
C TYR A 150 2.42 -7.25 -11.34
N VAL A 151 1.83 -8.29 -11.90
CA VAL A 151 0.41 -8.35 -12.26
C VAL A 151 -0.20 -9.66 -11.78
N THR A 152 -1.43 -9.59 -11.34
CA THR A 152 -2.32 -10.74 -11.15
C THR A 152 -3.46 -10.70 -12.15
N HIS A 153 -4.01 -11.88 -12.49
CA HIS A 153 -5.19 -12.06 -13.32
C HIS A 153 -6.27 -12.91 -12.63
N ASP A 154 -6.08 -13.17 -11.34
CA ASP A 154 -6.88 -14.07 -10.51
C ASP A 154 -7.12 -13.47 -9.11
N ARG A 155 -7.25 -12.14 -9.05
CA ARG A 155 -7.52 -11.36 -7.82
C ARG A 155 -6.49 -11.59 -6.72
N GLY A 156 -5.24 -11.84 -7.09
CA GLY A 156 -4.13 -11.96 -6.15
C GLY A 156 -3.86 -13.38 -5.65
N GLU A 157 -4.41 -14.41 -6.30
CA GLU A 157 -4.04 -15.80 -6.01
C GLU A 157 -2.63 -16.11 -6.53
N THR A 158 -2.28 -15.54 -7.69
CA THR A 158 -0.92 -15.65 -8.25
C THR A 158 -0.45 -14.34 -8.86
N PHE A 159 0.88 -14.13 -8.87
CA PHE A 159 1.50 -12.95 -9.48
C PHE A 159 2.57 -13.32 -10.48
N GLY A 160 2.57 -12.63 -11.62
CA GLY A 160 3.60 -12.67 -12.64
C GLY A 160 4.43 -11.39 -12.64
N ASN A 161 5.76 -11.51 -12.66
CA ASN A 161 6.64 -10.36 -12.88
C ASN A 161 6.55 -9.93 -14.36
N ILE A 162 6.28 -8.66 -14.61
CA ILE A 162 6.16 -8.07 -15.94
C ILE A 162 7.18 -6.97 -16.23
N ALA A 163 8.24 -6.87 -15.41
CA ALA A 163 9.30 -5.89 -15.62
C ALA A 163 9.98 -6.03 -16.99
N SER A 164 10.04 -7.25 -17.56
CA SER A 164 10.52 -7.55 -18.91
C SER A 164 11.86 -6.83 -19.26
N ASN A 165 11.82 -5.88 -20.17
CA ASN A 165 12.97 -5.12 -20.69
C ASN A 165 13.13 -3.73 -20.05
N LEU A 166 12.53 -3.49 -18.90
CA LEU A 166 12.81 -2.27 -18.15
C LEU A 166 14.30 -2.27 -17.73
N PRO A 167 14.98 -1.12 -17.81
CA PRO A 167 16.40 -1.07 -17.47
C PRO A 167 16.60 -1.38 -15.99
N THR A 168 17.57 -2.22 -15.71
CA THR A 168 18.12 -2.40 -14.36
C THR A 168 19.26 -1.40 -14.22
N GLY A 169 19.11 -0.38 -13.41
CA GLY A 169 19.98 0.79 -13.26
C GLY A 169 21.48 0.55 -13.29
#